data_830d42197b24885483a55b57f3e3400a
#
_entry.id   830d42197b24885483a55b57f3e3400a
#
_cell.length_a   1.000
_cell.length_b   1.000
_cell.length_c   1.000
_cell.angle_alpha   90.00
_cell.angle_beta   90.00
_cell.angle_gamma   90.00
#
_symmetry.space_group_name_H-M   'P 1'
#
loop_
_entity.id
_entity.type
_entity.pdbx_description
1 polymer ?
#
loop_
_entity_poly.entity_id
_entity_poly.type
_entity_poly.pdbx_seq_one_letter_code
_entity_poly.pdbx_strand_id
1 'polypeptide(L)'
;MALTGCGAAAESGTPAPDVSGPVYPSAGAVEVSPTSSREAPGSDDHGDERAPAALPPAAQAPRVVEAFAVAWARSDLPADVWWKRVAPHCEEGFARALRTVDPAQVPATQVTGRPAVKQAPKAGAAVYEVPTDAGTLTVTLAAVAGRWVVTGNDFVRAVQ
;
A
#
# COMPACT_ATOMS: atom_id res chain seq x y z
N MET A 1 2.83 21.79 54.24
CA MET A 1 1.46 22.30 54.03
C MET A 1 0.77 21.38 53.06
N ALA A 2 -0.16 20.63 53.56
CA ALA A 2 -1.00 19.71 52.83
C ALA A 2 -2.20 20.45 52.28
N LEU A 3 -2.68 20.11 51.09
CA LEU A 3 -4.07 20.28 50.70
C LEU A 3 -4.48 19.17 49.72
N THR A 4 -5.29 18.33 50.25
CA THR A 4 -6.14 17.29 49.76
C THR A 4 -7.25 17.89 48.85
N GLY A 5 -7.56 17.26 47.75
CA GLY A 5 -8.72 17.57 46.92
C GLY A 5 -9.26 16.30 46.26
N CYS A 6 -10.15 15.61 46.97
CA CYS A 6 -11.07 14.61 46.44
C CYS A 6 -12.15 15.29 45.60
N GLY A 7 -12.52 14.70 44.49
CA GLY A 7 -13.70 15.06 43.71
C GLY A 7 -14.24 13.83 42.97
N ALA A 8 -15.38 13.36 43.49
CA ALA A 8 -16.07 12.11 43.16
C ALA A 8 -16.82 12.15 41.81
N ALA A 9 -16.94 10.97 41.25
CA ALA A 9 -18.05 10.24 40.59
C ALA A 9 -19.32 10.99 40.10
N ALA A 10 -19.77 10.63 38.92
CA ALA A 10 -21.16 10.36 38.47
C ALA A 10 -21.08 9.82 37.07
N GLU A 11 -21.43 8.59 36.89
CA GLU A 11 -22.72 7.96 36.57
C GLU A 11 -23.16 8.04 35.11
N SER A 12 -23.17 6.88 34.54
CA SER A 12 -24.30 6.22 33.82
C SER A 12 -25.02 7.01 32.72
N GLY A 13 -25.01 6.43 31.56
CA GLY A 13 -25.94 6.77 30.51
C GLY A 13 -25.65 6.08 29.20
N THR A 14 -25.84 4.76 29.13
CA THR A 14 -25.99 4.05 27.87
C THR A 14 -27.44 4.18 27.42
N PRO A 15 -27.72 4.67 26.24
CA PRO A 15 -28.91 4.28 25.49
C PRO A 15 -28.51 3.34 24.36
N ALA A 16 -29.09 2.16 24.37
CA ALA A 16 -29.12 1.21 23.29
C ALA A 16 -29.87 1.81 22.08
N PRO A 17 -29.41 1.62 20.85
CA PRO A 17 -30.24 1.88 19.69
C PRO A 17 -31.21 0.73 19.47
N ASP A 18 -32.48 1.12 19.41
CA ASP A 18 -33.64 0.35 19.01
C ASP A 18 -33.44 -0.16 17.57
N VAL A 19 -33.35 -1.45 17.41
CA VAL A 19 -33.29 -2.12 16.09
C VAL A 19 -34.73 -2.41 15.65
N SER A 20 -35.39 -1.44 15.05
CA SER A 20 -36.60 -1.67 14.26
C SER A 20 -36.20 -2.10 12.86
N GLY A 21 -36.13 -3.41 12.61
CA GLY A 21 -35.96 -3.98 11.28
C GLY A 21 -37.25 -3.84 10.46
N PRO A 22 -37.14 -3.56 9.15
CA PRO A 22 -38.30 -3.60 8.28
C PRO A 22 -38.75 -5.04 8.05
N VAL A 23 -40.00 -5.28 8.36
CA VAL A 23 -40.73 -6.52 8.10
C VAL A 23 -41.04 -6.56 6.61
N TYR A 24 -40.51 -7.57 5.91
CA TYR A 24 -40.94 -7.89 4.55
C TYR A 24 -42.21 -8.75 4.57
N PRO A 25 -43.28 -8.39 3.86
CA PRO A 25 -44.41 -9.29 3.71
C PRO A 25 -44.11 -10.39 2.72
N SER A 26 -44.26 -11.62 3.20
CA SER A 26 -44.42 -12.81 2.35
C SER A 26 -45.77 -12.75 1.68
N ALA A 27 -45.82 -12.77 0.38
CA ALA A 27 -46.97 -13.22 -0.40
C ALA A 27 -46.53 -13.57 -1.82
N GLY A 28 -46.71 -14.76 -2.18
CA GLY A 28 -47.61 -15.25 -3.18
C GLY A 28 -46.86 -16.05 -4.22
N ALA A 29 -46.95 -17.37 -4.10
CA ALA A 29 -46.66 -18.32 -5.16
C ALA A 29 -47.61 -18.06 -6.34
N VAL A 30 -47.03 -17.85 -7.52
CA VAL A 30 -47.76 -18.03 -8.80
C VAL A 30 -46.91 -18.97 -9.65
N GLU A 31 -47.47 -20.16 -9.73
CA GLU A 31 -47.10 -21.20 -10.64
C GLU A 31 -47.48 -20.79 -12.07
N VAL A 32 -46.56 -20.75 -12.98
CA VAL A 32 -46.83 -20.75 -14.40
C VAL A 32 -45.85 -21.66 -15.09
N SER A 33 -46.43 -22.72 -15.66
CA SER A 33 -45.82 -23.76 -16.42
C SER A 33 -45.13 -23.31 -17.72
N PRO A 34 -44.35 -24.20 -18.35
CA PRO A 34 -43.27 -23.87 -19.27
C PRO A 34 -43.76 -23.67 -20.70
N THR A 35 -43.22 -22.68 -21.36
CA THR A 35 -43.35 -22.61 -22.82
C THR A 35 -41.97 -22.41 -23.46
N SER A 36 -41.55 -23.53 -24.00
CA SER A 36 -40.83 -23.70 -25.28
C SER A 36 -39.82 -22.63 -25.75
N SER A 37 -38.61 -23.08 -25.82
CA SER A 37 -37.68 -22.96 -26.95
C SER A 37 -37.64 -21.63 -27.73
N ARG A 38 -36.59 -20.89 -27.50
CA ARG A 38 -35.84 -20.29 -28.60
C ARG A 38 -34.38 -20.16 -28.24
N GLU A 39 -33.60 -21.05 -28.86
CA GLU A 39 -32.16 -20.93 -28.96
C GLU A 39 -31.83 -19.57 -29.59
N ALA A 40 -31.25 -18.69 -28.77
CA ALA A 40 -30.48 -17.56 -29.29
C ALA A 40 -29.03 -18.01 -29.36
N PRO A 41 -28.31 -17.78 -30.48
CA PRO A 41 -26.91 -18.15 -30.59
C PRO A 41 -26.13 -17.38 -29.51
N GLY A 42 -25.32 -18.13 -28.75
CA GLY A 42 -24.48 -17.60 -27.72
C GLY A 42 -23.56 -16.52 -28.30
N SER A 43 -23.66 -15.34 -27.75
CA SER A 43 -22.55 -14.42 -27.76
C SER A 43 -21.51 -15.01 -26.85
N ASP A 44 -20.54 -15.71 -27.43
CA ASP A 44 -19.27 -16.03 -26.81
C ASP A 44 -18.54 -14.69 -26.58
N ASP A 45 -19.01 -13.91 -25.63
CA ASP A 45 -18.21 -12.85 -25.03
C ASP A 45 -17.21 -13.54 -24.10
N HIS A 46 -16.21 -14.18 -24.72
CA HIS A 46 -14.96 -14.47 -24.06
C HIS A 46 -14.31 -13.11 -23.80
N GLY A 47 -14.83 -12.39 -22.80
CA GLY A 47 -14.08 -11.32 -22.19
C GLY A 47 -12.70 -11.89 -21.91
N ASP A 48 -11.67 -11.29 -22.50
CA ASP A 48 -10.27 -11.54 -22.23
C ASP A 48 -10.05 -11.39 -20.72
N GLU A 49 -10.38 -12.44 -20.00
CA GLU A 49 -10.08 -12.61 -18.58
C GLU A 49 -8.57 -12.85 -18.53
N ARG A 50 -7.87 -11.72 -18.66
CA ARG A 50 -6.42 -11.69 -18.57
C ARG A 50 -6.07 -12.32 -17.23
N ALA A 51 -5.54 -13.54 -17.28
CA ALA A 51 -5.12 -14.28 -16.11
C ALA A 51 -4.32 -13.32 -15.21
N PRO A 52 -4.60 -13.28 -13.89
CA PRO A 52 -3.90 -12.39 -12.98
C PRO A 52 -2.39 -12.61 -13.15
N ALA A 53 -1.66 -11.52 -13.40
CA ALA A 53 -0.22 -11.60 -13.59
C ALA A 53 0.41 -12.33 -12.41
N ALA A 54 1.24 -13.33 -12.69
CA ALA A 54 1.92 -14.09 -11.64
C ALA A 54 2.73 -13.15 -10.76
N LEU A 55 2.70 -13.39 -9.44
CA LEU A 55 3.49 -12.61 -8.49
C LEU A 55 5.00 -12.81 -8.78
N PRO A 56 5.80 -11.75 -8.72
CA PRO A 56 7.24 -11.87 -8.90
C PRO A 56 7.86 -12.63 -7.73
N PRO A 57 8.99 -13.34 -7.94
CA PRO A 57 9.69 -14.04 -6.88
C PRO A 57 10.02 -13.12 -5.69
N ALA A 58 9.70 -13.55 -4.47
CA ALA A 58 9.95 -12.78 -3.24
C ALA A 58 11.43 -12.40 -3.07
N ALA A 59 12.35 -13.27 -3.53
CA ALA A 59 13.80 -13.04 -3.47
C ALA A 59 14.29 -11.85 -4.32
N GLN A 60 13.45 -11.31 -5.21
CA GLN A 60 13.79 -10.12 -6.01
C GLN A 60 13.48 -8.82 -5.27
N ALA A 61 12.57 -8.83 -4.30
CA ALA A 61 12.15 -7.63 -3.58
C ALA A 61 13.32 -6.89 -2.91
N PRO A 62 14.25 -7.53 -2.15
CA PRO A 62 15.37 -6.83 -1.52
C PRO A 62 16.28 -6.12 -2.52
N ARG A 63 16.47 -6.68 -3.72
CA ARG A 63 17.32 -6.07 -4.76
C ARG A 63 16.71 -4.77 -5.30
N VAL A 64 15.38 -4.74 -5.46
CA VAL A 64 14.68 -3.53 -5.89
C VAL A 64 14.77 -2.44 -4.82
N VAL A 65 14.61 -2.83 -3.54
CA VAL A 65 14.76 -1.92 -2.40
C VAL A 65 16.17 -1.34 -2.34
N GLU A 66 17.20 -2.17 -2.47
CA GLU A 66 18.60 -1.73 -2.44
C GLU A 66 18.89 -0.74 -3.58
N ALA A 67 18.48 -1.08 -4.81
CA ALA A 67 18.69 -0.21 -5.96
C ALA A 67 17.96 1.13 -5.81
N PHE A 68 16.72 1.13 -5.32
CA PHE A 68 15.97 2.34 -5.00
C PHE A 68 16.67 3.17 -3.92
N ALA A 69 17.06 2.55 -2.80
CA ALA A 69 17.66 3.25 -1.67
C ALA A 69 19.00 3.92 -2.06
N VAL A 70 19.85 3.22 -2.83
CA VAL A 70 21.12 3.76 -3.34
C VAL A 70 20.88 4.94 -4.29
N ALA A 71 19.85 4.87 -5.14
CA ALA A 71 19.49 5.97 -6.03
C ALA A 71 18.90 7.15 -5.26
N TRP A 72 18.06 6.88 -4.26
CA TRP A 72 17.37 7.87 -3.43
C TRP A 72 18.34 8.66 -2.54
N ALA A 73 19.32 7.99 -1.92
CA ALA A 73 20.31 8.61 -1.03
C ALA A 73 21.41 9.39 -1.78
N ARG A 74 21.07 10.05 -2.87
CA ARG A 74 22.00 10.87 -3.69
C ARG A 74 21.53 12.31 -3.73
N SER A 75 21.47 12.94 -2.54
CA SER A 75 21.10 14.33 -2.35
C SER A 75 22.05 15.33 -3.03
N ASP A 76 23.23 14.86 -3.48
CA ASP A 76 24.23 15.62 -4.22
C ASP A 76 23.91 15.85 -5.70
N LEU A 77 22.92 15.13 -6.25
CA LEU A 77 22.60 15.19 -7.67
C LEU A 77 21.58 16.29 -8.01
N PRO A 78 21.67 16.88 -9.22
CA PRO A 78 20.61 17.72 -9.75
C PRO A 78 19.27 16.95 -9.83
N ALA A 79 18.14 17.65 -9.63
CA ALA A 79 16.82 17.05 -9.49
C ALA A 79 16.41 16.13 -10.66
N ASP A 80 16.72 16.55 -11.90
CA ASP A 80 16.41 15.76 -13.09
C ASP A 80 17.27 14.49 -13.20
N VAL A 81 18.53 14.54 -12.76
CA VAL A 81 19.44 13.40 -12.74
C VAL A 81 19.06 12.42 -11.64
N TRP A 82 18.75 12.93 -10.44
CA TRP A 82 18.28 12.15 -9.32
C TRP A 82 16.97 11.40 -9.68
N TRP A 83 15.98 12.13 -10.21
CA TRP A 83 14.71 11.54 -10.60
C TRP A 83 14.87 10.42 -11.64
N LYS A 84 15.72 10.60 -12.67
CA LYS A 84 16.00 9.58 -13.70
C LYS A 84 16.61 8.30 -13.12
N ARG A 85 17.28 8.37 -11.96
CA ARG A 85 17.84 7.21 -11.27
C ARG A 85 16.83 6.51 -10.40
N VAL A 86 15.94 7.26 -9.74
CA VAL A 86 14.96 6.73 -8.80
C VAL A 86 13.72 6.16 -9.52
N ALA A 87 13.22 6.87 -10.54
CA ALA A 87 11.99 6.54 -11.25
C ALA A 87 11.89 5.12 -11.81
N PRO A 88 12.97 4.50 -12.37
CA PRO A 88 12.89 3.13 -12.92
C PRO A 88 12.54 2.06 -11.88
N HIS A 89 12.72 2.33 -10.59
CA HIS A 89 12.41 1.41 -9.50
C HIS A 89 11.01 1.60 -8.94
N CYS A 90 10.30 2.65 -9.37
CA CYS A 90 9.02 3.09 -8.81
C CYS A 90 7.84 2.65 -9.68
N GLU A 91 6.68 2.57 -9.04
CA GLU A 91 5.39 2.59 -9.73
C GLU A 91 5.22 3.98 -10.37
N GLU A 92 4.46 4.06 -11.48
CA GLU A 92 4.36 5.29 -12.29
C GLU A 92 3.82 6.50 -11.51
N GLY A 93 2.79 6.31 -10.69
CA GLY A 93 2.21 7.37 -9.87
C GLY A 93 3.18 7.89 -8.83
N PHE A 94 3.90 6.98 -8.18
CA PHE A 94 4.92 7.34 -7.20
C PHE A 94 6.14 8.00 -7.85
N ALA A 95 6.60 7.50 -8.99
CA ALA A 95 7.67 8.12 -9.77
C ALA A 95 7.31 9.57 -10.18
N ARG A 96 6.04 9.80 -10.55
CA ARG A 96 5.54 11.14 -10.88
C ARG A 96 5.55 12.08 -9.67
N ALA A 97 5.15 11.58 -8.49
CA ALA A 97 5.19 12.34 -7.24
C ALA A 97 6.63 12.73 -6.87
N LEU A 98 7.58 11.79 -7.01
CA LEU A 98 9.01 12.06 -6.73
C LEU A 98 9.63 13.11 -7.66
N ARG A 99 9.03 13.41 -8.81
CA ARG A 99 9.54 14.44 -9.72
C ARG A 99 9.51 15.86 -9.12
N THR A 100 8.68 16.09 -8.13
CA THR A 100 8.56 17.37 -7.42
C THR A 100 9.46 17.47 -6.19
N VAL A 101 10.19 16.41 -5.86
CA VAL A 101 11.09 16.37 -4.71
C VAL A 101 12.39 17.09 -5.07
N ASP A 102 12.81 17.99 -4.20
CA ASP A 102 14.16 18.57 -4.24
C ASP A 102 15.14 17.57 -3.57
N PRO A 103 16.11 16.99 -4.30
CA PRO A 103 17.06 16.06 -3.73
C PRO A 103 17.89 16.67 -2.57
N ALA A 104 18.11 17.96 -2.55
CA ALA A 104 18.81 18.63 -1.46
C ALA A 104 18.07 18.52 -0.11
N GLN A 105 16.76 18.23 -0.13
CA GLN A 105 15.95 17.98 1.06
C GLN A 105 15.97 16.52 1.51
N VAL A 106 16.53 15.61 0.69
CA VAL A 106 16.72 14.20 1.08
C VAL A 106 17.78 14.16 2.19
N PRO A 107 17.43 13.63 3.37
CA PRO A 107 18.29 13.75 4.55
C PRO A 107 19.54 12.86 4.50
N ALA A 108 19.51 11.78 3.71
CA ALA A 108 20.59 10.80 3.61
C ALA A 108 21.45 11.04 2.36
N THR A 109 22.75 10.77 2.49
CA THR A 109 23.71 10.85 1.39
C THR A 109 24.22 9.48 0.96
N GLN A 110 24.06 8.48 1.81
CA GLN A 110 24.49 7.10 1.52
C GLN A 110 23.70 6.05 2.32
N VAL A 111 23.60 4.86 1.74
CA VAL A 111 23.11 3.66 2.40
C VAL A 111 24.27 3.05 3.21
N THR A 112 24.01 2.69 4.48
CA THR A 112 25.04 2.17 5.40
C THR A 112 24.88 0.68 5.69
N GLY A 113 23.79 0.04 5.24
CA GLY A 113 23.55 -1.38 5.45
C GLY A 113 22.60 -1.99 4.44
N ARG A 114 22.35 -3.29 4.60
CA ARG A 114 21.44 -4.04 3.72
C ARG A 114 19.98 -3.82 4.09
N PRO A 115 19.04 -3.95 3.13
CA PRO A 115 17.62 -3.96 3.43
C PRO A 115 17.26 -5.06 4.44
N ALA A 116 16.56 -4.68 5.50
CA ALA A 116 15.97 -5.57 6.49
C ALA A 116 14.46 -5.68 6.24
N VAL A 117 13.92 -6.88 6.39
CA VAL A 117 12.47 -7.11 6.22
C VAL A 117 11.72 -6.52 7.41
N LYS A 118 10.82 -5.57 7.15
CA LYS A 118 9.82 -5.09 8.12
C LYS A 118 8.51 -5.84 7.98
N GLN A 119 8.09 -6.06 6.74
CA GLN A 119 6.95 -6.90 6.39
C GLN A 119 7.34 -7.77 5.20
N ALA A 120 7.34 -9.09 5.42
CA ALA A 120 7.70 -10.07 4.39
C ALA A 120 6.74 -10.00 3.18
N PRO A 121 7.24 -10.32 1.98
CA PRO A 121 6.41 -10.39 0.78
C PRO A 121 5.18 -11.28 0.98
N LYS A 122 3.99 -10.69 0.90
CA LYS A 122 2.70 -11.38 1.03
C LYS A 122 1.67 -10.70 0.14
N ALA A 123 0.94 -11.50 -0.62
CA ALA A 123 -0.14 -11.00 -1.50
C ALA A 123 0.30 -9.83 -2.42
N GLY A 124 1.55 -9.83 -2.89
CA GLY A 124 2.06 -8.79 -3.76
C GLY A 124 2.46 -7.48 -3.07
N ALA A 125 2.57 -7.45 -1.76
CA ALA A 125 3.06 -6.31 -0.99
C ALA A 125 4.23 -6.70 -0.09
N ALA A 126 5.16 -5.78 0.16
CA ALA A 126 6.28 -5.96 1.09
C ALA A 126 6.77 -4.62 1.63
N VAL A 127 7.36 -4.63 2.82
CA VAL A 127 7.98 -3.43 3.41
C VAL A 127 9.36 -3.79 3.93
N TYR A 128 10.33 -2.93 3.64
CA TYR A 128 11.72 -3.07 4.07
C TYR A 128 12.20 -1.80 4.75
N GLU A 129 13.17 -1.96 5.64
CA GLU A 129 13.92 -0.87 6.24
C GLU A 129 15.36 -0.92 5.77
N VAL A 130 15.90 0.23 5.39
CA VAL A 130 17.27 0.39 4.90
C VAL A 130 17.98 1.41 5.78
N PRO A 131 19.05 1.01 6.48
CA PRO A 131 19.85 1.95 7.26
C PRO A 131 20.64 2.89 6.35
N THR A 132 20.67 4.16 6.72
CA THR A 132 21.42 5.21 6.05
C THR A 132 22.29 5.98 7.03
N ASP A 133 23.13 6.86 6.53
CA ASP A 133 23.97 7.75 7.35
C ASP A 133 23.19 8.77 8.19
N ALA A 134 21.91 9.01 7.87
CA ALA A 134 21.08 10.00 8.58
C ALA A 134 19.88 9.38 9.32
N GLY A 135 19.66 8.08 9.19
CA GLY A 135 18.52 7.39 9.81
C GLY A 135 18.08 6.15 9.05
N THR A 136 16.80 5.82 9.14
CA THR A 136 16.22 4.62 8.52
C THR A 136 15.22 5.01 7.45
N LEU A 137 15.46 4.52 6.23
CA LEU A 137 14.54 4.62 5.10
C LEU A 137 13.62 3.40 5.11
N THR A 138 12.32 3.60 5.24
CA THR A 138 11.30 2.56 5.03
C THR A 138 10.83 2.60 3.59
N VAL A 139 10.83 1.46 2.90
CA VAL A 139 10.45 1.32 1.49
C VAL A 139 9.29 0.35 1.37
N THR A 140 8.20 0.79 0.75
CA THR A 140 7.01 -0.02 0.47
C THR A 140 7.03 -0.47 -0.98
N LEU A 141 6.81 -1.76 -1.19
CA LEU A 141 6.78 -2.40 -2.50
C LEU A 141 5.41 -2.96 -2.82
N ALA A 142 5.07 -2.95 -4.09
CA ALA A 142 3.96 -3.73 -4.66
C ALA A 142 4.42 -4.54 -5.87
N ALA A 143 3.74 -5.65 -6.11
CA ALA A 143 3.87 -6.42 -7.33
C ALA A 143 2.95 -5.84 -8.41
N VAL A 144 3.52 -5.27 -9.45
CA VAL A 144 2.79 -4.68 -10.57
C VAL A 144 3.28 -5.32 -11.87
N ALA A 145 2.36 -5.87 -12.65
CA ALA A 145 2.66 -6.53 -13.93
C ALA A 145 3.81 -7.56 -13.83
N GLY A 146 3.82 -8.39 -12.77
CA GLY A 146 4.81 -9.45 -12.56
C GLY A 146 6.19 -8.98 -12.09
N ARG A 147 6.34 -7.76 -11.64
CA ARG A 147 7.59 -7.20 -11.09
C ARG A 147 7.36 -6.44 -9.78
N TRP A 148 8.37 -6.42 -8.92
CA TRP A 148 8.38 -5.57 -7.74
C TRP A 148 8.68 -4.11 -8.14
N VAL A 149 7.88 -3.18 -7.63
CA VAL A 149 8.08 -1.73 -7.79
C VAL A 149 7.87 -1.03 -6.44
N VAL A 150 8.55 0.08 -6.23
CA VAL A 150 8.38 0.93 -5.06
C VAL A 150 7.13 1.79 -5.25
N THR A 151 6.24 1.75 -4.26
CA THR A 151 4.99 2.52 -4.24
C THR A 151 4.99 3.62 -3.18
N GLY A 152 5.99 3.62 -2.30
CA GLY A 152 6.11 4.63 -1.27
C GLY A 152 7.40 4.50 -0.47
N ASN A 153 7.78 5.58 0.19
CA ASN A 153 8.85 5.57 1.17
C ASN A 153 8.52 6.51 2.34
N ASP A 154 9.12 6.22 3.48
CA ASP A 154 9.14 7.06 4.67
C ASP A 154 10.54 7.12 5.25
N PHE A 155 10.85 8.15 6.01
CA PHE A 155 12.18 8.34 6.59
C PHE A 155 12.12 8.77 8.05
N VAL A 156 12.78 8.01 8.89
CA VAL A 156 12.95 8.32 10.31
C VAL A 156 14.40 8.73 10.56
N ARG A 157 14.61 9.96 10.99
CA ARG A 157 15.95 10.46 11.34
C ARG A 157 16.50 9.73 12.57
N ALA A 158 17.80 9.45 12.57
CA ALA A 158 18.48 8.99 13.76
C ALA A 158 18.43 10.10 14.83
N VAL A 159 18.02 9.74 16.04
CA VAL A 159 18.10 10.64 17.20
C VAL A 159 19.55 10.62 17.68
N GLN A 160 20.20 11.76 17.70
CA GLN A 160 21.54 11.92 18.28
C GLN A 160 21.43 12.32 19.74
#